data_c0cbcc3f51a23a6bf7c756d0e19e21a0
#
_entry.id   c0cbcc3f51a23a6bf7c756d0e19e21a0
#
_cell.length_a   1.000
_cell.length_b   1.000
_cell.length_c   1.000
_cell.angle_alpha   90.00
_cell.angle_beta   90.00
_cell.angle_gamma   90.00
#
_symmetry.space_group_name_H-M   'P 1'
#
loop_
_entity.id
_entity.type
_entity.pdbx_description
1 polymer ?
#
loop_
_entity_poly.entity_id
_entity_poly.type
_entity_poly.pdbx_seq_one_letter_code
_entity_poly.pdbx_strand_id
1 'polypeptide(L)'
;MVLSNENEILYSGECRIVSNTSGCRTREYVLEPTQDRIQRFERKQYRSIRQEIFPPPTVVFEHPLTGRLVSLNVLDLSGCGLAVEESQRSGVLMPGLMLPQLDLCLAGNVKFRCRAQVVYRRVMDCDSANSRLKCGLALLDIDVADHVQFVGLLHHASDQRSYLCNQVDMDELWSFFFETGFIYPEKYGFIHKNREQIKQTYETLYTRTPNIARHFVHQDRGRIVAHMAMIRFYDTTWLIHHHAALGNQTYRAGLNVLGQLGRFITDSHRFPFMNMEYVTCFYRPENHFPKRIFGGACQSIDDPKRCCETIFAYCRVRCDSKEDQGDLGDCRLSVAEADDLRELASFCQHDSSGLMLRALNLDPGASDQTGMIEEFRRLGLRRERSVYALKSDEQLQAILMVNLADIGLNLSDLTNCVTLFVLDHRGLTREAVHGAVVLLMKSLDQEQVPVLIYPEVAAECLKIPVEKRYVMWSLVPQFSDGFHRYTDAILRAGTKYGDSHAKRRPPSV
;
A
#
# COMPACT_ATOMS: atom_id res chain seq x y z
N MET A 1 -5.06 22.28 -13.30
CA MET A 1 -4.34 23.51 -13.70
C MET A 1 -2.97 23.51 -13.04
N VAL A 2 -1.95 23.95 -13.77
CA VAL A 2 -0.58 24.14 -13.25
C VAL A 2 -0.12 25.54 -13.63
N LEU A 3 0.41 26.27 -12.65
CA LEU A 3 1.06 27.56 -12.86
C LEU A 3 2.57 27.38 -12.63
N SER A 4 3.37 27.78 -13.57
CA SER A 4 4.83 27.65 -13.54
C SER A 4 5.53 28.96 -13.92
N ASN A 5 6.78 29.09 -13.50
CA ASN A 5 7.71 30.05 -14.07
C ASN A 5 8.69 29.33 -15.01
N GLU A 6 9.71 30.03 -15.47
CA GLU A 6 10.74 29.47 -16.38
C GLU A 6 11.52 28.28 -15.76
N ASN A 7 11.52 28.15 -14.44
CA ASN A 7 12.38 27.18 -13.73
C ASN A 7 11.60 26.07 -13.02
N GLU A 8 10.37 26.33 -12.56
CA GLU A 8 9.63 25.36 -11.75
C GLU A 8 8.11 25.60 -11.75
N ILE A 9 7.37 24.55 -11.36
CA ILE A 9 5.94 24.64 -11.04
C ILE A 9 5.79 25.34 -9.69
N LEU A 10 4.91 26.35 -9.64
CA LEU A 10 4.65 27.14 -8.43
C LEU A 10 3.37 26.72 -7.74
N TYR A 11 2.29 26.47 -8.51
CA TYR A 11 0.98 26.11 -8.01
C TYR A 11 0.35 25.01 -8.86
N SER A 12 -0.43 24.16 -8.22
CA SER A 12 -1.23 23.14 -8.90
C SER A 12 -2.57 22.96 -8.20
N GLY A 13 -3.59 22.57 -8.94
CA GLY A 13 -4.90 22.26 -8.40
C GLY A 13 -5.83 21.70 -9.47
N GLU A 14 -6.85 20.99 -9.03
CA GLU A 14 -7.91 20.51 -9.91
C GLU A 14 -8.91 21.60 -10.19
N CYS A 15 -9.33 21.70 -11.46
CA CYS A 15 -10.32 22.67 -11.90
C CYS A 15 -11.31 22.02 -12.85
N ARG A 16 -12.56 22.40 -12.70
CA ARG A 16 -13.63 22.08 -13.66
C ARG A 16 -13.66 23.13 -14.76
N ILE A 17 -13.80 22.72 -16.00
CA ILE A 17 -14.05 23.64 -17.12
C ILE A 17 -15.53 24.05 -17.04
N VAL A 18 -15.78 25.31 -16.77
CA VAL A 18 -17.14 25.88 -16.68
C VAL A 18 -17.63 26.34 -18.04
N SER A 19 -16.74 26.95 -18.83
CA SER A 19 -17.06 27.33 -20.19
C SER A 19 -15.83 27.27 -21.10
N ASN A 20 -16.10 27.11 -22.39
CA ASN A 20 -15.08 27.07 -23.44
C ASN A 20 -15.57 27.92 -24.62
N THR A 21 -14.83 28.93 -24.99
CA THR A 21 -15.12 29.80 -26.14
C THR A 21 -14.00 29.62 -27.17
N SER A 22 -14.38 29.25 -28.39
CA SER A 22 -13.44 29.08 -29.50
C SER A 22 -13.50 30.28 -30.43
N GLY A 23 -12.41 31.04 -30.53
CA GLY A 23 -12.19 32.08 -31.56
C GLY A 23 -11.38 31.49 -32.73
N CYS A 24 -11.23 32.26 -33.81
CA CYS A 24 -10.52 31.82 -35.02
C CYS A 24 -9.06 31.42 -34.78
N ARG A 25 -8.42 31.91 -33.72
CA ARG A 25 -7.00 31.62 -33.39
C ARG A 25 -6.75 31.39 -31.90
N THR A 26 -7.77 31.50 -31.05
CA THR A 26 -7.67 31.37 -29.60
C THR A 26 -8.80 30.51 -29.07
N ARG A 27 -8.51 29.75 -28.03
CA ARG A 27 -9.51 29.08 -27.20
C ARG A 27 -9.41 29.64 -25.78
N GLU A 28 -10.54 30.08 -25.26
CA GLU A 28 -10.63 30.58 -23.90
C GLU A 28 -11.40 29.58 -23.04
N TYR A 29 -10.83 29.24 -21.91
CA TYR A 29 -11.44 28.33 -20.94
C TYR A 29 -11.64 29.09 -19.62
N VAL A 30 -12.86 29.06 -19.10
CA VAL A 30 -13.12 29.49 -17.72
C VAL A 30 -13.01 28.28 -16.83
N LEU A 31 -12.13 28.31 -15.84
CA LEU A 31 -11.82 27.24 -14.92
C LEU A 31 -12.32 27.61 -13.52
N GLU A 32 -13.01 26.69 -12.87
CA GLU A 32 -13.43 26.81 -11.48
C GLU A 32 -12.71 25.73 -10.65
N PRO A 33 -12.00 26.07 -9.55
CA PRO A 33 -11.39 25.07 -8.67
C PRO A 33 -12.44 24.10 -8.12
N THR A 34 -12.16 22.79 -8.19
CA THR A 34 -13.06 21.74 -7.70
C THR A 34 -12.92 21.48 -6.21
N GLN A 35 -11.77 21.79 -5.64
CA GLN A 35 -11.49 21.80 -4.21
C GLN A 35 -11.06 23.21 -3.80
N ASP A 36 -11.31 23.54 -2.57
CA ASP A 36 -11.28 24.92 -2.03
C ASP A 36 -10.05 25.77 -2.36
N ARG A 37 -8.98 25.29 -2.94
CA ARG A 37 -7.82 26.12 -3.31
C ARG A 37 -6.91 25.48 -4.36
N ILE A 38 -6.40 26.32 -5.25
CA ILE A 38 -5.15 26.08 -5.96
C ILE A 38 -4.03 26.20 -4.93
N GLN A 39 -3.36 25.09 -4.67
CA GLN A 39 -2.33 25.00 -3.63
C GLN A 39 -0.94 25.30 -4.21
N ARG A 40 -0.08 25.88 -3.38
CA ARG A 40 1.33 25.99 -3.72
C ARG A 40 1.90 24.59 -3.89
N PHE A 41 2.69 24.38 -4.95
CA PHE A 41 3.35 23.10 -5.20
C PHE A 41 4.43 22.86 -4.15
N GLU A 42 4.14 22.02 -3.18
CA GLU A 42 5.11 21.62 -2.17
C GLU A 42 5.97 20.48 -2.71
N ARG A 43 7.28 20.66 -2.65
CA ARG A 43 8.23 19.61 -3.00
C ARG A 43 8.24 18.56 -1.89
N LYS A 44 8.14 17.28 -2.26
CA LYS A 44 8.37 16.18 -1.31
C LYS A 44 9.75 16.34 -0.67
N GLN A 45 9.81 16.26 0.65
CA GLN A 45 11.06 16.30 1.41
C GLN A 45 11.86 15.00 1.23
N TYR A 46 11.15 13.87 1.27
CA TYR A 46 11.73 12.56 0.97
C TYR A 46 11.45 12.20 -0.49
N ARG A 47 12.50 11.84 -1.20
CA ARG A 47 12.41 11.40 -2.59
C ARG A 47 13.06 10.04 -2.70
N SER A 48 12.52 9.19 -3.57
CA SER A 48 13.19 7.95 -3.94
C SER A 48 14.59 8.24 -4.46
N ILE A 49 15.52 7.38 -4.07
CA ILE A 49 16.92 7.50 -4.50
C ILE A 49 16.93 7.46 -6.03
N ARG A 50 17.44 8.52 -6.62
CA ARG A 50 17.67 8.58 -8.05
C ARG A 50 18.93 7.82 -8.39
N GLN A 51 18.86 7.05 -9.46
CA GLN A 51 19.92 6.18 -9.91
C GLN A 51 20.43 6.66 -11.26
N GLU A 52 21.75 6.67 -11.40
CA GLU A 52 22.42 6.77 -12.68
C GLU A 52 22.59 5.35 -13.22
N ILE A 53 22.05 5.09 -14.41
CA ILE A 53 22.17 3.78 -15.07
C ILE A 53 23.18 3.88 -16.20
N PHE A 54 24.02 2.88 -16.33
CA PHE A 54 25.01 2.80 -17.37
C PHE A 54 24.81 1.53 -18.23
N PRO A 55 24.80 1.62 -19.57
CA PRO A 55 24.86 2.86 -20.38
C PRO A 55 23.59 3.74 -20.12
N PRO A 56 23.74 5.09 -20.27
CA PRO A 56 22.66 6.01 -19.95
C PRO A 56 21.45 5.74 -20.84
N PRO A 57 20.24 5.64 -20.26
CA PRO A 57 19.01 5.54 -21.02
C PRO A 57 18.75 6.80 -21.84
N THR A 58 17.88 6.69 -22.82
CA THR A 58 17.40 7.83 -23.62
C THR A 58 15.89 7.95 -23.51
N VAL A 59 15.38 9.17 -23.63
CA VAL A 59 13.96 9.42 -23.83
C VAL A 59 13.74 9.93 -25.24
N VAL A 60 12.66 9.42 -25.86
CA VAL A 60 12.25 9.82 -27.22
C VAL A 60 10.79 10.23 -27.16
N PHE A 61 10.46 11.41 -27.68
CA PHE A 61 9.10 11.92 -27.74
C PHE A 61 8.90 12.89 -28.89
N GLU A 62 7.67 13.03 -29.35
CA GLU A 62 7.26 14.08 -30.25
C GLU A 62 6.89 15.32 -29.41
N HIS A 63 7.52 16.44 -29.69
CA HIS A 63 7.28 17.66 -28.93
C HIS A 63 5.88 18.23 -29.22
N PRO A 64 5.01 18.36 -28.21
CA PRO A 64 3.57 18.62 -28.42
C PRO A 64 3.24 19.94 -29.09
N LEU A 65 4.15 20.94 -29.06
CA LEU A 65 3.94 22.25 -29.67
C LEU A 65 4.60 22.39 -31.04
N THR A 66 5.70 21.65 -31.29
CA THR A 66 6.47 21.82 -32.55
C THR A 66 6.36 20.65 -33.51
N GLY A 67 5.84 19.50 -33.05
CA GLY A 67 5.75 18.26 -33.82
C GLY A 67 7.11 17.62 -34.15
N ARG A 68 8.20 18.12 -33.57
CA ARG A 68 9.55 17.58 -33.81
C ARG A 68 9.84 16.38 -32.94
N LEU A 69 10.46 15.37 -33.49
CA LEU A 69 10.99 14.26 -32.72
C LEU A 69 12.23 14.72 -31.93
N VAL A 70 12.22 14.50 -30.62
CA VAL A 70 13.27 14.89 -29.68
C VAL A 70 13.83 13.62 -29.04
N SER A 71 15.15 13.53 -28.96
CA SER A 71 15.85 12.45 -28.22
C SER A 71 16.83 13.09 -27.24
N LEU A 72 16.75 12.74 -25.94
CA LEU A 72 17.56 13.28 -24.87
C LEU A 72 18.14 12.17 -24.00
N ASN A 73 19.34 12.40 -23.47
CA ASN A 73 19.97 11.48 -22.52
C ASN A 73 19.36 11.64 -21.12
N VAL A 74 19.13 10.51 -20.46
CA VAL A 74 18.70 10.48 -19.06
C VAL A 74 19.93 10.56 -18.17
N LEU A 75 19.91 11.52 -17.25
CA LEU A 75 20.97 11.71 -16.25
C LEU A 75 20.76 10.83 -15.02
N ASP A 76 19.55 10.82 -14.52
CA ASP A 76 19.13 10.02 -13.35
C ASP A 76 17.65 9.68 -13.42
N LEU A 77 17.24 8.59 -12.79
CA LEU A 77 15.84 8.14 -12.77
C LEU A 77 15.45 7.46 -11.46
N SER A 78 14.16 7.47 -11.18
CA SER A 78 13.48 6.75 -10.09
C SER A 78 12.17 6.18 -10.62
N GLY A 79 11.45 5.36 -9.83
CA GLY A 79 10.19 4.75 -10.27
C GLY A 79 9.07 5.75 -10.62
N CYS A 80 9.19 7.03 -10.21
CA CYS A 80 8.17 8.07 -10.47
C CYS A 80 8.68 9.26 -11.29
N GLY A 81 9.92 9.25 -11.77
CA GLY A 81 10.44 10.36 -12.56
C GLY A 81 11.89 10.23 -12.95
N LEU A 82 12.32 11.11 -13.84
CA LEU A 82 13.67 11.11 -14.39
C LEU A 82 14.17 12.55 -14.61
N ALA A 83 15.48 12.70 -14.77
CA ALA A 83 16.07 13.93 -15.22
C ALA A 83 16.79 13.70 -16.54
N VAL A 84 16.65 14.66 -17.46
CA VAL A 84 17.30 14.64 -18.77
C VAL A 84 18.23 15.82 -18.95
N GLU A 85 19.19 15.64 -19.82
CA GLU A 85 20.10 16.69 -20.27
C GLU A 85 19.59 17.31 -21.57
N GLU A 86 19.51 18.63 -21.60
CA GLU A 86 19.15 19.40 -22.79
C GLU A 86 20.16 20.53 -23.05
N SER A 87 20.39 20.86 -24.32
CA SER A 87 21.17 22.03 -24.68
C SER A 87 20.34 23.31 -24.47
N GLN A 88 20.92 24.35 -23.90
CA GLN A 88 20.24 25.64 -23.71
C GLN A 88 19.79 26.26 -25.05
N ARG A 89 20.51 25.98 -26.15
CA ARG A 89 20.15 26.48 -27.49
C ARG A 89 18.90 25.83 -28.08
N SER A 90 18.64 24.59 -27.73
CA SER A 90 17.46 23.85 -28.21
C SER A 90 16.25 24.01 -27.32
N GLY A 91 16.44 24.37 -26.06
CA GLY A 91 15.50 24.69 -24.96
C GLY A 91 14.02 24.42 -25.19
N VAL A 92 13.65 23.16 -25.48
CA VAL A 92 12.27 22.79 -25.81
C VAL A 92 11.45 22.40 -24.57
N LEU A 93 12.09 21.99 -23.48
CA LEU A 93 11.41 21.56 -22.26
C LEU A 93 11.14 22.75 -21.34
N MET A 94 9.86 23.06 -21.11
CA MET A 94 9.41 24.11 -20.20
C MET A 94 8.67 23.50 -19.01
N PRO A 95 8.87 23.99 -17.76
CA PRO A 95 8.11 23.53 -16.61
C PRO A 95 6.61 23.65 -16.84
N GLY A 96 5.87 22.58 -16.51
CA GLY A 96 4.45 22.47 -16.79
C GLY A 96 4.11 21.81 -18.13
N LEU A 97 5.06 21.69 -19.07
CA LEU A 97 4.84 21.05 -20.35
C LEU A 97 4.49 19.57 -20.14
N MET A 98 3.35 19.17 -20.72
CA MET A 98 2.89 17.77 -20.73
C MET A 98 3.42 17.06 -21.96
N LEU A 99 4.01 15.90 -21.75
CA LEU A 99 4.45 14.98 -22.80
C LEU A 99 3.45 13.80 -22.80
N PRO A 100 2.48 13.81 -23.75
CA PRO A 100 1.41 12.81 -23.76
C PRO A 100 1.94 11.39 -23.99
N GLN A 101 3.05 11.29 -24.73
CA GLN A 101 3.74 10.05 -25.02
C GLN A 101 5.24 10.30 -24.95
N LEU A 102 5.93 9.59 -24.07
CA LEU A 102 7.36 9.57 -23.91
C LEU A 102 7.81 8.11 -23.89
N ASP A 103 8.73 7.76 -24.73
CA ASP A 103 9.34 6.44 -24.77
C ASP A 103 10.69 6.50 -24.03
N LEU A 104 10.78 5.81 -22.88
CA LEU A 104 12.02 5.61 -22.13
C LEU A 104 12.70 4.34 -22.64
N CYS A 105 13.87 4.50 -23.25
CA CYS A 105 14.63 3.42 -23.86
C CYS A 105 15.85 3.07 -23.00
N LEU A 106 15.93 1.83 -22.52
CA LEU A 106 17.07 1.27 -21.80
C LEU A 106 17.91 0.37 -22.72
N ALA A 107 19.08 -0.04 -22.24
CA ALA A 107 19.90 -1.03 -22.92
C ALA A 107 19.12 -2.35 -23.16
N GLY A 108 19.54 -3.10 -24.22
CA GLY A 108 18.87 -4.39 -24.52
C GLY A 108 17.51 -4.26 -25.19
N ASN A 109 17.20 -3.15 -25.86
CA ASN A 109 15.91 -2.87 -26.51
C ASN A 109 14.70 -2.82 -25.56
N VAL A 110 14.92 -2.66 -24.26
CA VAL A 110 13.84 -2.47 -23.30
C VAL A 110 13.30 -1.06 -23.43
N LYS A 111 11.99 -0.93 -23.63
CA LYS A 111 11.31 0.32 -23.87
C LYS A 111 10.04 0.40 -23.04
N PHE A 112 9.89 1.50 -22.30
CA PHE A 112 8.69 1.81 -21.52
C PHE A 112 8.01 3.04 -22.10
N ARG A 113 6.72 2.93 -22.34
CA ARG A 113 5.90 4.05 -22.81
C ARG A 113 5.16 4.66 -21.65
N CYS A 114 5.34 5.96 -21.47
CA CYS A 114 4.74 6.68 -20.35
C CYS A 114 4.25 8.07 -20.76
N ARG A 115 3.44 8.66 -19.89
CA ARG A 115 3.07 10.07 -19.94
C ARG A 115 3.88 10.80 -18.89
N ALA A 116 4.42 11.97 -19.21
CA ALA A 116 5.28 12.72 -18.32
C ALA A 116 4.97 14.21 -18.31
N GLN A 117 5.40 14.90 -17.25
CA GLN A 117 5.34 16.34 -17.14
C GLN A 117 6.69 16.92 -16.74
N VAL A 118 7.10 18.00 -17.38
CA VAL A 118 8.28 18.76 -16.98
C VAL A 118 8.00 19.50 -15.69
N VAL A 119 8.79 19.27 -14.63
CA VAL A 119 8.58 19.82 -13.29
C VAL A 119 9.53 20.99 -13.00
N TYR A 120 10.77 20.87 -13.44
CA TYR A 120 11.77 21.92 -13.23
C TYR A 120 12.80 21.92 -14.36
N ARG A 121 13.50 23.07 -14.47
CA ARG A 121 14.62 23.32 -15.37
C ARG A 121 15.72 24.04 -14.62
N ARG A 122 16.97 23.60 -14.75
CA ARG A 122 18.13 24.22 -14.09
C ARG A 122 19.33 24.23 -15.00
N VAL A 123 20.09 25.31 -14.98
CA VAL A 123 21.39 25.39 -15.65
C VAL A 123 22.41 24.56 -14.88
N MET A 124 23.18 23.72 -15.58
CA MET A 124 24.21 22.87 -14.97
C MET A 124 25.56 23.58 -14.92
N ASP A 125 25.97 24.26 -16.03
CA ASP A 125 27.21 24.97 -16.13
C ASP A 125 26.99 26.40 -16.62
N CYS A 126 27.50 27.40 -15.87
CA CYS A 126 27.33 28.81 -16.20
C CYS A 126 28.44 29.36 -17.11
N ASP A 127 29.58 28.65 -17.31
CA ASP A 127 30.80 29.21 -17.90
C ASP A 127 31.11 28.77 -19.33
N SER A 128 30.24 28.00 -19.98
CA SER A 128 30.52 27.54 -21.35
C SER A 128 29.58 28.11 -22.40
N ALA A 129 30.09 28.38 -23.60
CA ALA A 129 29.27 28.75 -24.77
C ALA A 129 28.21 27.70 -25.16
N ASN A 130 28.22 26.52 -24.50
CA ASN A 130 27.29 25.40 -24.61
C ASN A 130 26.71 25.05 -23.26
N SER A 131 26.05 26.00 -22.57
CA SER A 131 25.36 25.72 -21.32
C SER A 131 24.35 24.58 -21.47
N ARG A 132 24.43 23.61 -20.52
CA ARG A 132 23.55 22.46 -20.45
C ARG A 132 22.49 22.68 -19.40
N LEU A 133 21.31 22.17 -19.67
CA LEU A 133 20.14 22.25 -18.80
C LEU A 133 19.82 20.86 -18.27
N LYS A 134 19.59 20.76 -16.96
CA LYS A 134 18.97 19.61 -16.33
C LYS A 134 17.48 19.86 -16.20
N CYS A 135 16.68 19.06 -16.89
CA CYS A 135 15.22 19.12 -16.84
C CYS A 135 14.68 17.90 -16.11
N GLY A 136 13.87 18.13 -15.07
CA GLY A 136 13.22 17.07 -14.31
C GLY A 136 11.83 16.78 -14.84
N LEU A 137 11.54 15.51 -15.09
CA LEU A 137 10.25 15.01 -15.53
C LEU A 137 9.64 14.12 -14.47
N ALA A 138 8.34 14.33 -14.17
CA ALA A 138 7.54 13.42 -13.39
C ALA A 138 6.79 12.47 -14.33
N LEU A 139 6.81 11.18 -14.04
CA LEU A 139 5.96 10.20 -14.71
C LEU A 139 4.54 10.36 -14.14
N LEU A 140 3.55 10.47 -15.01
CA LEU A 140 2.14 10.65 -14.62
C LEU A 140 1.32 9.39 -14.87
N ASP A 141 1.73 8.60 -15.87
CA ASP A 141 1.03 7.40 -16.28
C ASP A 141 1.99 6.47 -17.03
N ILE A 142 1.85 5.17 -16.81
CA ILE A 142 2.62 4.11 -17.43
C ILE A 142 1.77 2.83 -17.33
N ASP A 143 1.91 1.90 -18.25
CA ASP A 143 1.25 0.59 -18.12
C ASP A 143 1.70 -0.12 -16.83
N VAL A 144 0.79 -0.85 -16.20
CA VAL A 144 1.05 -1.49 -14.90
C VAL A 144 2.17 -2.53 -14.98
N ALA A 145 2.16 -3.35 -16.03
CA ALA A 145 3.19 -4.38 -16.21
C ALA A 145 4.55 -3.74 -16.50
N ASP A 146 4.56 -2.71 -17.35
CA ASP A 146 5.74 -1.90 -17.63
C ASP A 146 6.30 -1.24 -16.37
N HIS A 147 5.43 -0.69 -15.52
CA HIS A 147 5.85 -0.07 -14.26
C HIS A 147 6.48 -1.08 -13.29
N VAL A 148 5.90 -2.27 -13.16
CA VAL A 148 6.47 -3.33 -12.31
C VAL A 148 7.83 -3.77 -12.83
N GLN A 149 7.97 -3.98 -14.14
CA GLN A 149 9.23 -4.33 -14.75
C GLN A 149 10.27 -3.22 -14.56
N PHE A 150 9.88 -1.97 -14.80
CA PHE A 150 10.74 -0.80 -14.63
C PHE A 150 11.25 -0.65 -13.19
N VAL A 151 10.34 -0.70 -12.20
CA VAL A 151 10.73 -0.61 -10.78
C VAL A 151 11.56 -1.82 -10.36
N GLY A 152 11.25 -3.02 -10.87
CA GLY A 152 12.05 -4.22 -10.66
C GLY A 152 13.50 -4.06 -11.14
N LEU A 153 13.70 -3.52 -12.34
CA LEU A 153 15.03 -3.20 -12.88
C LEU A 153 15.77 -2.19 -12.01
N LEU A 154 15.08 -1.15 -11.52
CA LEU A 154 15.68 -0.15 -10.63
C LEU A 154 16.08 -0.74 -9.28
N HIS A 155 15.25 -1.57 -8.68
CA HIS A 155 15.58 -2.25 -7.41
C HIS A 155 16.79 -3.15 -7.58
N HIS A 156 16.82 -3.95 -8.65
CA HIS A 156 17.95 -4.84 -8.95
C HIS A 156 19.24 -4.08 -9.26
N ALA A 157 19.16 -2.97 -10.01
CA ALA A 157 20.32 -2.11 -10.28
C ALA A 157 20.87 -1.46 -9.00
N SER A 158 20.00 -1.13 -8.04
CA SER A 158 20.40 -0.59 -6.73
C SER A 158 21.01 -1.65 -5.81
N ASP A 159 20.49 -2.86 -5.84
CA ASP A 159 20.97 -4.02 -5.07
C ASP A 159 20.64 -5.30 -5.84
N GLN A 160 21.69 -5.96 -6.36
CA GLN A 160 21.58 -7.19 -7.15
C GLN A 160 20.89 -8.35 -6.40
N ARG A 161 20.70 -8.25 -5.10
CA ARG A 161 19.97 -9.21 -4.25
C ARG A 161 18.47 -8.93 -4.14
N SER A 162 18.02 -7.80 -4.71
CA SER A 162 16.64 -7.32 -4.62
C SER A 162 15.84 -7.75 -5.83
N TYR A 163 14.73 -8.45 -5.60
CA TYR A 163 13.83 -8.96 -6.64
C TYR A 163 12.39 -8.52 -6.37
N LEU A 164 11.66 -8.24 -7.43
CA LEU A 164 10.25 -7.84 -7.41
C LEU A 164 9.44 -8.77 -8.32
N CYS A 165 8.37 -9.33 -7.77
CA CYS A 165 7.40 -10.17 -8.48
C CYS A 165 8.03 -11.37 -9.25
N ASN A 166 7.88 -11.43 -10.54
CA ASN A 166 8.05 -12.60 -11.44
C ASN A 166 9.43 -13.29 -11.47
N GLN A 167 10.38 -12.89 -10.63
CA GLN A 167 11.75 -13.39 -10.65
C GLN A 167 12.08 -14.34 -9.48
N VAL A 168 11.04 -14.91 -8.85
CA VAL A 168 11.19 -15.70 -7.63
C VAL A 168 10.68 -17.13 -7.86
N ASP A 169 11.48 -18.12 -7.45
CA ASP A 169 11.04 -19.50 -7.39
C ASP A 169 10.01 -19.69 -6.28
N MET A 170 8.80 -20.10 -6.67
CA MET A 170 7.65 -20.23 -5.75
C MET A 170 7.79 -21.45 -4.82
N ASP A 171 8.52 -22.49 -5.20
CA ASP A 171 8.81 -23.63 -4.34
C ASP A 171 9.84 -23.29 -3.28
N GLU A 172 10.83 -22.49 -3.64
CA GLU A 172 11.78 -21.94 -2.68
C GLU A 172 11.11 -21.00 -1.70
N LEU A 173 10.21 -20.10 -2.16
CA LEU A 173 9.45 -19.21 -1.30
C LEU A 173 8.56 -19.99 -0.31
N TRP A 174 7.94 -21.09 -0.77
CA TRP A 174 7.17 -21.96 0.08
C TRP A 174 8.03 -22.57 1.19
N SER A 175 9.18 -23.14 0.84
CA SER A 175 10.14 -23.71 1.79
C SER A 175 10.63 -22.66 2.81
N PHE A 176 10.91 -21.46 2.33
CA PHE A 176 11.33 -20.32 3.15
C PHE A 176 10.31 -19.94 4.25
N PHE A 177 9.00 -20.00 3.98
CA PHE A 177 7.98 -19.71 4.99
C PHE A 177 7.96 -20.71 6.14
N PHE A 178 8.29 -21.96 5.88
CA PHE A 178 8.44 -22.97 6.95
C PHE A 178 9.75 -22.77 7.72
N GLU A 179 10.85 -22.55 7.03
CA GLU A 179 12.17 -22.38 7.65
C GLU A 179 12.24 -21.15 8.57
N THR A 180 11.54 -20.08 8.22
CA THR A 180 11.50 -18.85 9.03
C THR A 180 10.60 -18.99 10.26
N GLY A 181 9.81 -20.07 10.38
CA GLY A 181 8.77 -20.19 11.38
C GLY A 181 7.62 -19.18 11.20
N PHE A 182 7.51 -18.57 10.02
CA PHE A 182 6.39 -17.68 9.68
C PHE A 182 5.07 -18.44 9.75
N ILE A 183 5.04 -19.71 9.33
CA ILE A 183 3.91 -20.60 9.51
C ILE A 183 4.08 -21.28 10.87
N TYR A 184 3.16 -21.01 11.78
CA TYR A 184 3.17 -21.60 13.13
C TYR A 184 2.79 -23.08 13.10
N PRO A 185 3.35 -23.91 13.99
CA PRO A 185 3.06 -25.35 14.05
C PRO A 185 1.57 -25.69 14.13
N GLU A 186 0.78 -24.90 14.84
CA GLU A 186 -0.68 -25.10 14.96
C GLU A 186 -1.42 -25.00 13.62
N LYS A 187 -0.83 -24.34 12.64
CA LYS A 187 -1.39 -24.19 11.29
C LYS A 187 -0.90 -25.26 10.31
N TYR A 188 0.10 -26.07 10.67
CA TYR A 188 0.70 -27.04 9.73
C TYR A 188 -0.33 -27.99 9.12
N GLY A 189 -1.23 -28.56 9.93
CA GLY A 189 -2.27 -29.46 9.44
C GLY A 189 -3.18 -28.81 8.38
N PHE A 190 -3.63 -27.60 8.66
CA PHE A 190 -4.46 -26.81 7.72
C PHE A 190 -3.69 -26.45 6.44
N ILE A 191 -2.47 -25.96 6.59
CA ILE A 191 -1.62 -25.55 5.47
C ILE A 191 -1.25 -26.76 4.58
N HIS A 192 -0.90 -27.90 5.18
CA HIS A 192 -0.60 -29.12 4.42
C HIS A 192 -1.83 -29.65 3.66
N LYS A 193 -3.01 -29.61 4.28
CA LYS A 193 -4.26 -30.03 3.63
C LYS A 193 -4.59 -29.17 2.41
N ASN A 194 -4.29 -27.88 2.46
CA ASN A 194 -4.64 -26.89 1.42
C ASN A 194 -3.43 -26.42 0.59
N ARG A 195 -2.32 -27.17 0.64
CA ARG A 195 -1.03 -26.76 0.07
C ARG A 195 -1.11 -26.33 -1.39
N GLU A 196 -1.69 -27.17 -2.23
CA GLU A 196 -1.76 -26.91 -3.67
C GLU A 196 -2.63 -25.69 -3.99
N GLN A 197 -3.76 -25.55 -3.31
CA GLN A 197 -4.62 -24.37 -3.47
C GLN A 197 -3.91 -23.08 -3.04
N ILE A 198 -3.20 -23.10 -1.91
CA ILE A 198 -2.43 -21.96 -1.43
C ILE A 198 -1.34 -21.59 -2.43
N LYS A 199 -0.55 -22.57 -2.91
CA LYS A 199 0.47 -22.33 -3.92
C LYS A 199 -0.10 -21.73 -5.20
N GLN A 200 -1.21 -22.26 -5.70
CA GLN A 200 -1.89 -21.75 -6.89
C GLN A 200 -2.36 -20.29 -6.69
N THR A 201 -2.92 -19.98 -5.51
CA THR A 201 -3.31 -18.62 -5.17
C THR A 201 -2.11 -17.68 -5.16
N TYR A 202 -0.99 -18.10 -4.56
CA TYR A 202 0.25 -17.33 -4.54
C TYR A 202 0.81 -17.09 -5.95
N GLU A 203 0.88 -18.14 -6.74
CA GLU A 203 1.34 -18.04 -8.12
C GLU A 203 0.48 -17.07 -8.91
N THR A 204 -0.85 -17.19 -8.81
CA THR A 204 -1.77 -16.27 -9.47
C THR A 204 -1.54 -14.83 -9.02
N LEU A 205 -1.45 -14.57 -7.71
CA LEU A 205 -1.27 -13.22 -7.17
C LEU A 205 0.03 -12.55 -7.60
N TYR A 206 1.13 -13.27 -7.56
CA TYR A 206 2.45 -12.66 -7.70
C TYR A 206 3.06 -12.80 -9.09
N THR A 207 2.54 -13.69 -9.94
CA THR A 207 3.03 -13.87 -11.31
C THR A 207 2.08 -13.36 -12.38
N ARG A 208 0.77 -13.32 -12.11
CA ARG A 208 -0.24 -12.99 -13.15
C ARG A 208 -0.94 -11.66 -12.92
N THR A 209 -0.81 -11.08 -11.74
CA THR A 209 -1.66 -9.94 -11.33
C THR A 209 -0.92 -8.76 -10.77
N PRO A 210 -0.23 -8.01 -11.62
CA PRO A 210 0.42 -6.78 -11.17
C PRO A 210 -0.55 -5.71 -10.65
N ASN A 211 -1.85 -5.81 -10.87
CA ASN A 211 -2.81 -4.79 -10.45
C ASN A 211 -3.15 -4.84 -8.97
N ILE A 212 -3.14 -6.04 -8.37
CA ILE A 212 -3.64 -6.23 -7.00
C ILE A 212 -2.61 -6.76 -6.00
N ALA A 213 -1.48 -7.28 -6.45
CA ALA A 213 -0.50 -7.86 -5.53
C ALA A 213 0.94 -7.56 -5.95
N ARG A 214 1.81 -7.47 -4.96
CA ARG A 214 3.26 -7.31 -5.10
C ARG A 214 3.96 -8.13 -4.03
N HIS A 215 5.10 -8.71 -4.37
CA HIS A 215 6.02 -9.21 -3.36
C HIS A 215 7.45 -8.73 -3.62
N PHE A 216 8.18 -8.58 -2.55
CA PHE A 216 9.55 -8.11 -2.49
C PHE A 216 10.40 -9.18 -1.84
N VAL A 217 11.50 -9.52 -2.47
CA VAL A 217 12.36 -10.60 -2.03
C VAL A 217 13.80 -10.11 -1.97
N HIS A 218 14.50 -10.51 -0.92
CA HIS A 218 15.94 -10.37 -0.83
C HIS A 218 16.55 -11.76 -0.87
N GLN A 219 17.44 -11.96 -1.85
CA GLN A 219 18.15 -13.23 -2.03
C GLN A 219 19.62 -13.08 -1.71
N ASP A 220 20.23 -14.09 -1.11
CA ASP A 220 21.67 -14.21 -0.96
C ASP A 220 22.14 -15.53 -1.58
N ARG A 221 23.00 -15.42 -2.59
CA ARG A 221 23.52 -16.59 -3.37
C ARG A 221 22.41 -17.48 -3.94
N GLY A 222 21.36 -16.87 -4.46
CA GLY A 222 20.21 -17.57 -5.04
C GLY A 222 19.18 -18.08 -4.02
N ARG A 223 19.40 -17.92 -2.70
CA ARG A 223 18.49 -18.34 -1.66
C ARG A 223 17.68 -17.16 -1.12
N ILE A 224 16.39 -17.35 -0.93
CA ILE A 224 15.52 -16.35 -0.30
C ILE A 224 15.89 -16.22 1.18
N VAL A 225 16.23 -15.01 1.60
CA VAL A 225 16.58 -14.71 3.01
C VAL A 225 15.63 -13.73 3.66
N ALA A 226 14.84 -12.99 2.89
CA ALA A 226 13.74 -12.18 3.40
C ALA A 226 12.67 -11.97 2.32
N HIS A 227 11.43 -11.84 2.77
CA HIS A 227 10.24 -11.64 1.94
C HIS A 227 9.26 -10.68 2.63
N MET A 228 8.56 -9.89 1.82
CA MET A 228 7.42 -9.08 2.22
C MET A 228 6.46 -8.97 1.04
N ALA A 229 5.16 -8.96 1.31
CA ALA A 229 4.16 -8.81 0.27
C ALA A 229 3.16 -7.71 0.60
N MET A 230 2.48 -7.23 -0.42
CA MET A 230 1.32 -6.36 -0.29
C MET A 230 0.24 -6.72 -1.30
N ILE A 231 -1.01 -6.55 -0.89
CA ILE A 231 -2.19 -6.83 -1.70
C ILE A 231 -3.20 -5.68 -1.57
N ARG A 232 -3.79 -5.25 -2.67
CA ARG A 232 -4.93 -4.33 -2.65
C ARG A 232 -6.16 -5.10 -2.17
N PHE A 233 -6.44 -4.99 -0.88
CA PHE A 233 -7.51 -5.76 -0.23
C PHE A 233 -8.83 -4.99 -0.15
N TYR A 234 -8.78 -3.66 -0.11
CA TYR A 234 -9.92 -2.78 -0.26
C TYR A 234 -9.66 -1.83 -1.44
N ASP A 235 -10.69 -1.15 -1.93
CA ASP A 235 -10.64 -0.35 -3.17
C ASP A 235 -9.42 0.58 -3.26
N THR A 236 -9.15 1.30 -2.18
CA THR A 236 -8.06 2.29 -2.12
C THR A 236 -6.98 1.92 -1.11
N THR A 237 -7.04 0.68 -0.56
CA THR A 237 -6.13 0.26 0.52
C THR A 237 -5.32 -0.98 0.16
N TRP A 238 -4.02 -0.84 0.33
CA TRP A 238 -3.05 -1.92 0.21
C TRP A 238 -2.66 -2.46 1.57
N LEU A 239 -2.86 -3.76 1.77
CA LEU A 239 -2.49 -4.50 2.98
C LEU A 239 -1.09 -5.07 2.82
N ILE A 240 -0.17 -4.68 3.70
CA ILE A 240 1.16 -5.29 3.84
C ILE A 240 1.02 -6.56 4.67
N HIS A 241 1.61 -7.64 4.17
CA HIS A 241 1.56 -8.95 4.83
C HIS A 241 2.80 -9.81 4.52
N HIS A 242 2.87 -11.01 5.11
CA HIS A 242 3.92 -12.01 4.87
C HIS A 242 5.35 -11.48 5.03
N HIS A 243 5.58 -10.63 6.04
CA HIS A 243 6.92 -10.21 6.38
C HIS A 243 7.65 -11.33 7.13
N ALA A 244 8.62 -11.93 6.48
CA ALA A 244 9.44 -12.99 7.03
C ALA A 244 10.92 -12.79 6.70
N ALA A 245 11.79 -13.26 7.58
CA ALA A 245 13.24 -13.19 7.39
C ALA A 245 13.95 -14.31 8.16
N LEU A 246 15.06 -14.86 7.64
CA LEU A 246 15.85 -15.94 8.30
C LEU A 246 16.65 -15.38 9.50
N GLY A 247 16.61 -16.06 10.66
CA GLY A 247 16.94 -15.57 12.01
C GLY A 247 18.32 -14.97 12.30
N ASN A 248 19.43 -15.44 11.75
CA ASN A 248 20.78 -15.10 12.26
C ASN A 248 21.60 -14.09 11.42
N GLN A 249 21.20 -13.77 10.20
CA GLN A 249 21.88 -12.74 9.37
C GLN A 249 20.96 -11.58 9.01
N THR A 250 19.83 -11.45 9.62
CA THR A 250 18.57 -11.11 8.97
C THR A 250 17.90 -9.82 9.43
N TYR A 251 18.35 -9.20 10.48
CA TYR A 251 17.83 -7.86 10.79
C TYR A 251 18.01 -6.91 9.58
N ARG A 252 19.16 -7.04 8.88
CA ARG A 252 19.42 -6.28 7.66
C ARG A 252 18.56 -6.72 6.47
N ALA A 253 18.37 -8.03 6.26
CA ALA A 253 17.57 -8.54 5.14
C ALA A 253 16.07 -8.16 5.29
N GLY A 254 15.50 -8.30 6.49
CA GLY A 254 14.15 -7.84 6.77
C GLY A 254 13.95 -6.33 6.57
N LEU A 255 14.95 -5.52 6.95
CA LEU A 255 14.95 -4.08 6.69
C LEU A 255 15.13 -3.75 5.20
N ASN A 256 15.89 -4.57 4.45
CA ASN A 256 16.07 -4.36 3.01
C ASN A 256 14.75 -4.55 2.26
N VAL A 257 13.99 -5.62 2.52
CA VAL A 257 12.67 -5.81 1.89
C VAL A 257 11.67 -4.74 2.31
N LEU A 258 11.71 -4.29 3.57
CA LEU A 258 10.91 -3.15 4.04
C LEU A 258 11.29 -1.87 3.29
N GLY A 259 12.58 -1.62 3.09
CA GLY A 259 13.08 -0.50 2.31
C GLY A 259 12.68 -0.56 0.82
N GLN A 260 12.65 -1.76 0.23
CA GLN A 260 12.15 -1.97 -1.13
C GLN A 260 10.65 -1.62 -1.23
N LEU A 261 9.85 -2.15 -0.31
CA LEU A 261 8.42 -1.88 -0.22
C LEU A 261 8.14 -0.39 0.00
N GLY A 262 8.86 0.25 0.92
CA GLY A 262 8.72 1.69 1.17
C GLY A 262 9.05 2.55 -0.06
N ARG A 263 10.12 2.21 -0.79
CA ARG A 263 10.46 2.86 -2.08
C ARG A 263 9.35 2.65 -3.11
N PHE A 264 8.86 1.42 -3.25
CA PHE A 264 7.76 1.11 -4.15
C PHE A 264 6.52 1.94 -3.83
N ILE A 265 6.10 2.04 -2.57
CA ILE A 265 4.97 2.87 -2.16
C ILE A 265 5.21 4.34 -2.54
N THR A 266 6.39 4.88 -2.26
CA THR A 266 6.74 6.27 -2.56
C THR A 266 6.73 6.56 -4.06
N ASP A 267 7.20 5.62 -4.88
CA ASP A 267 7.26 5.76 -6.32
C ASP A 267 5.89 5.55 -7.00
N SER A 268 5.02 4.72 -6.41
CA SER A 268 3.84 4.19 -7.09
C SER A 268 2.52 4.82 -6.66
N HIS A 269 2.37 5.29 -5.41
CA HIS A 269 1.07 5.71 -4.85
C HIS A 269 0.35 6.81 -5.63
N ARG A 270 1.06 7.58 -6.46
CA ARG A 270 0.48 8.66 -7.27
C ARG A 270 -0.09 8.21 -8.62
N PHE A 271 0.24 6.99 -9.05
CA PHE A 271 -0.31 6.49 -10.30
C PHE A 271 -1.78 6.10 -10.11
N PRO A 272 -2.68 6.57 -10.99
CA PRO A 272 -4.12 6.31 -10.87
C PRO A 272 -4.46 4.82 -10.79
N PHE A 273 -3.73 3.97 -11.54
CA PHE A 273 -3.96 2.52 -11.54
C PHE A 273 -3.63 1.83 -10.21
N MET A 274 -2.84 2.46 -9.34
CA MET A 274 -2.51 1.88 -8.03
C MET A 274 -3.66 1.93 -7.06
N ASN A 275 -4.56 2.92 -7.17
CA ASN A 275 -5.62 3.15 -6.19
C ASN A 275 -5.08 3.03 -4.74
N MET A 276 -3.97 3.72 -4.44
CA MET A 276 -3.25 3.59 -3.18
C MET A 276 -3.40 4.86 -2.34
N GLU A 277 -4.56 5.02 -1.71
CA GLU A 277 -4.81 6.12 -0.77
C GLU A 277 -4.36 5.76 0.64
N TYR A 278 -4.41 4.46 0.98
CA TYR A 278 -4.04 3.93 2.29
C TYR A 278 -3.15 2.71 2.15
N VAL A 279 -2.24 2.57 3.12
CA VAL A 279 -1.44 1.36 3.32
C VAL A 279 -1.63 0.91 4.75
N THR A 280 -1.91 -0.38 4.96
CA THR A 280 -2.17 -0.95 6.29
C THR A 280 -1.34 -2.21 6.52
N CYS A 281 -1.11 -2.54 7.78
CA CYS A 281 -0.65 -3.86 8.19
C CYS A 281 -1.23 -4.22 9.55
N PHE A 282 -1.29 -5.52 9.83
CA PHE A 282 -1.64 -6.03 11.15
C PHE A 282 -0.44 -6.70 11.79
N TYR A 283 -0.22 -6.44 13.07
CA TYR A 283 0.82 -7.09 13.83
C TYR A 283 0.39 -7.30 15.29
N ARG A 284 1.07 -8.23 15.98
CA ARG A 284 0.85 -8.45 17.41
C ARG A 284 1.65 -7.43 18.22
N PRO A 285 1.08 -6.81 19.27
CA PRO A 285 1.78 -5.83 20.12
C PRO A 285 3.09 -6.38 20.74
N GLU A 286 3.18 -7.70 20.94
CA GLU A 286 4.34 -8.38 21.50
C GLU A 286 5.48 -8.55 20.48
N ASN A 287 5.18 -8.42 19.18
CA ASN A 287 6.20 -8.54 18.14
C ASN A 287 7.06 -7.27 18.08
N HIS A 288 8.28 -7.38 18.60
CA HIS A 288 9.20 -6.25 18.74
C HIS A 288 9.56 -5.57 17.43
N PHE A 289 9.72 -6.34 16.33
CA PHE A 289 10.13 -5.76 15.05
C PHE A 289 9.06 -4.83 14.48
N PRO A 290 7.83 -5.28 14.16
CA PRO A 290 6.81 -4.40 13.62
C PRO A 290 6.41 -3.28 14.61
N LYS A 291 6.36 -3.55 15.90
CA LYS A 291 6.12 -2.50 16.91
C LYS A 291 7.15 -1.38 16.83
N ARG A 292 8.43 -1.73 16.72
CA ARG A 292 9.49 -0.75 16.57
C ARG A 292 9.41 0.02 15.27
N ILE A 293 9.10 -0.65 14.15
CA ILE A 293 9.07 -0.03 12.83
C ILE A 293 7.77 0.77 12.63
N PHE A 294 6.63 0.12 12.70
CA PHE A 294 5.34 0.72 12.38
C PHE A 294 4.85 1.60 13.53
N GLY A 295 4.87 1.10 14.76
CA GLY A 295 4.48 1.86 15.94
C GLY A 295 5.39 3.04 16.20
N GLY A 296 6.72 2.85 16.11
CA GLY A 296 7.66 3.94 16.25
C GLY A 296 7.55 5.01 15.16
N ALA A 297 7.22 4.61 13.91
CA ALA A 297 6.94 5.56 12.84
C ALA A 297 5.66 6.35 13.11
N CYS A 298 4.60 5.69 13.61
CA CYS A 298 3.36 6.35 14.01
C CYS A 298 3.61 7.41 15.09
N GLN A 299 4.36 7.07 16.15
CA GLN A 299 4.76 8.01 17.19
C GLN A 299 5.63 9.16 16.65
N SER A 300 6.52 8.90 15.69
CA SER A 300 7.38 9.92 15.08
C SER A 300 6.62 10.87 14.17
N ILE A 301 5.55 10.41 13.51
CA ILE A 301 4.71 11.25 12.66
C ILE A 301 3.80 12.13 13.52
N ASP A 302 3.29 11.60 14.64
CA ASP A 302 2.46 12.28 15.64
C ASP A 302 1.27 13.05 15.04
N ASP A 303 0.65 12.43 14.02
CA ASP A 303 -0.56 12.96 13.38
C ASP A 303 -1.50 11.79 13.03
N PRO A 304 -2.56 11.57 13.83
CA PRO A 304 -3.45 10.42 13.65
C PRO A 304 -4.29 10.46 12.36
N LYS A 305 -4.34 11.61 11.67
CA LYS A 305 -4.97 11.71 10.35
C LYS A 305 -4.05 11.21 9.22
N ARG A 306 -2.75 11.13 9.49
CA ARG A 306 -1.72 10.69 8.52
C ARG A 306 -1.24 9.28 8.78
N CYS A 307 -1.11 8.92 10.07
CA CYS A 307 -0.67 7.61 10.52
C CYS A 307 -1.32 7.29 11.87
N CYS A 308 -1.94 6.12 11.99
CA CYS A 308 -2.55 5.69 13.25
C CYS A 308 -2.31 4.22 13.53
N GLU A 309 -2.43 3.86 14.80
CA GLU A 309 -2.51 2.49 15.31
C GLU A 309 -3.86 2.29 15.99
N THR A 310 -4.51 1.20 15.67
CA THR A 310 -5.80 0.81 16.27
C THR A 310 -5.68 -0.59 16.83
N ILE A 311 -6.02 -0.78 18.09
CA ILE A 311 -5.92 -2.07 18.78
C ILE A 311 -7.25 -2.81 18.71
N PHE A 312 -7.18 -4.07 18.32
CA PHE A 312 -8.31 -5.00 18.27
C PHE A 312 -8.08 -6.17 19.23
N ALA A 313 -9.11 -6.54 19.97
CA ALA A 313 -9.15 -7.85 20.60
C ALA A 313 -9.49 -8.92 19.57
N TYR A 314 -8.88 -10.10 19.69
CA TYR A 314 -9.09 -11.23 18.79
C TYR A 314 -9.58 -12.45 19.56
N CYS A 315 -10.64 -13.05 19.06
CA CYS A 315 -11.15 -14.32 19.54
C CYS A 315 -11.60 -15.18 18.36
N ARG A 316 -11.96 -16.43 18.64
CA ARG A 316 -12.57 -17.34 17.68
C ARG A 316 -13.95 -17.76 18.19
N VAL A 317 -14.95 -17.61 17.34
CA VAL A 317 -16.30 -18.11 17.59
C VAL A 317 -16.46 -19.44 16.88
N ARG A 318 -16.96 -20.46 17.60
CA ARG A 318 -17.26 -21.79 17.08
C ARG A 318 -18.78 -21.99 17.10
N CYS A 319 -19.27 -22.72 16.12
CA CYS A 319 -20.62 -23.22 16.12
C CYS A 319 -20.62 -24.61 16.74
N ASP A 320 -21.07 -24.75 17.99
CA ASP A 320 -20.94 -26.01 18.74
C ASP A 320 -21.93 -27.10 18.29
N SER A 321 -22.99 -26.72 17.58
CA SER A 321 -23.93 -27.65 16.97
C SER A 321 -24.54 -27.10 15.68
N LYS A 322 -24.90 -27.99 14.73
CA LYS A 322 -25.66 -27.57 13.52
C LYS A 322 -27.06 -27.04 13.85
N GLU A 323 -27.55 -27.25 15.07
CA GLU A 323 -28.83 -26.80 15.58
C GLU A 323 -28.76 -25.45 16.27
N ASP A 324 -27.56 -24.93 16.54
CA ASP A 324 -27.39 -23.59 17.09
C ASP A 324 -27.95 -22.55 16.11
N GLN A 325 -29.10 -21.99 16.48
CA GLN A 325 -29.83 -21.06 15.61
C GLN A 325 -29.31 -19.62 15.68
N GLY A 326 -28.37 -19.34 16.59
CA GLY A 326 -27.82 -18.01 16.81
C GLY A 326 -28.87 -17.12 17.50
N ASP A 327 -28.92 -17.18 18.83
CA ASP A 327 -29.81 -16.34 19.64
C ASP A 327 -29.28 -14.89 19.62
N LEU A 328 -30.10 -13.97 19.16
CA LEU A 328 -29.78 -12.54 19.12
C LEU A 328 -30.35 -11.79 20.34
N GLY A 329 -31.14 -12.47 21.22
CA GLY A 329 -31.91 -11.80 22.27
C GLY A 329 -32.82 -10.72 21.66
N ASP A 330 -32.77 -9.52 22.22
CA ASP A 330 -33.59 -8.37 21.75
C ASP A 330 -32.96 -7.66 20.53
N CYS A 331 -31.84 -8.19 20.01
CA CYS A 331 -31.14 -7.59 18.86
C CYS A 331 -31.65 -8.14 17.51
N ARG A 332 -31.56 -7.31 16.50
CA ARG A 332 -31.84 -7.66 15.10
C ARG A 332 -30.60 -7.45 14.25
N LEU A 333 -30.23 -8.44 13.44
CA LEU A 333 -29.15 -8.37 12.45
C LEU A 333 -29.74 -8.03 11.08
N SER A 334 -29.25 -6.98 10.45
CA SER A 334 -29.64 -6.55 9.09
C SER A 334 -28.41 -6.09 8.30
N VAL A 335 -28.55 -5.96 6.98
CA VAL A 335 -27.52 -5.32 6.18
C VAL A 335 -27.39 -3.86 6.64
N ALA A 336 -26.16 -3.39 6.81
CA ALA A 336 -25.92 -2.03 7.27
C ALA A 336 -26.31 -1.00 6.19
N GLU A 337 -26.97 0.05 6.63
CA GLU A 337 -27.39 1.18 5.79
C GLU A 337 -26.40 2.35 5.89
N ALA A 338 -26.55 3.36 5.01
CA ALA A 338 -25.69 4.53 5.02
C ALA A 338 -25.72 5.31 6.34
N ASP A 339 -26.86 5.31 7.02
CA ASP A 339 -27.02 5.96 8.33
C ASP A 339 -26.21 5.24 9.42
N ASP A 340 -26.22 3.91 9.41
CA ASP A 340 -25.45 3.09 10.34
C ASP A 340 -23.94 3.36 10.17
N LEU A 341 -23.49 3.49 8.94
CA LEU A 341 -22.08 3.82 8.65
C LEU A 341 -21.72 5.25 9.05
N ARG A 342 -22.66 6.20 8.96
CA ARG A 342 -22.45 7.58 9.46
C ARG A 342 -22.33 7.61 10.99
N GLU A 343 -23.12 6.82 11.68
CA GLU A 343 -23.05 6.69 13.14
C GLU A 343 -21.73 6.06 13.56
N LEU A 344 -21.30 4.96 12.89
CA LEU A 344 -19.98 4.36 13.09
C LEU A 344 -18.85 5.37 12.83
N ALA A 345 -18.93 6.15 11.75
CA ALA A 345 -17.91 7.15 11.44
C ALA A 345 -17.83 8.23 12.52
N SER A 346 -18.98 8.70 13.01
CA SER A 346 -19.04 9.65 14.13
C SER A 346 -18.40 9.08 15.40
N PHE A 347 -18.71 7.84 15.75
CA PHE A 347 -18.11 7.14 16.89
C PHE A 347 -16.58 7.07 16.76
N CYS A 348 -16.06 6.60 15.63
CA CYS A 348 -14.63 6.46 15.44
C CYS A 348 -13.86 7.78 15.28
N GLN A 349 -14.51 8.88 14.87
CA GLN A 349 -13.85 10.19 14.83
C GLN A 349 -13.45 10.70 16.20
N HIS A 350 -14.21 10.38 17.23
CA HIS A 350 -13.88 10.75 18.62
C HIS A 350 -12.69 9.95 19.16
N ASP A 351 -12.55 8.68 18.74
CA ASP A 351 -11.60 7.76 19.34
C ASP A 351 -10.30 7.59 18.51
N SER A 352 -10.36 7.63 17.18
CA SER A 352 -9.23 7.28 16.28
C SER A 352 -9.04 8.18 15.06
N SER A 353 -9.57 9.41 15.04
CA SER A 353 -9.52 10.33 13.88
C SER A 353 -10.13 9.81 12.57
N GLY A 354 -10.79 8.66 12.57
CA GLY A 354 -11.47 8.07 11.42
C GLY A 354 -10.56 7.48 10.32
N LEU A 355 -9.23 7.52 10.47
CA LEU A 355 -8.31 6.96 9.46
C LEU A 355 -8.49 5.46 9.29
N MET A 356 -8.71 4.72 10.37
CA MET A 356 -8.98 3.28 10.35
C MET A 356 -10.17 2.95 9.46
N LEU A 357 -11.31 3.65 9.63
CA LEU A 357 -12.52 3.37 8.84
C LEU A 357 -12.32 3.64 7.35
N ARG A 358 -11.64 4.75 7.01
CA ARG A 358 -11.29 5.04 5.62
C ARG A 358 -10.40 3.96 5.04
N ALA A 359 -9.38 3.53 5.78
CA ALA A 359 -8.50 2.45 5.35
C ALA A 359 -9.22 1.09 5.24
N LEU A 360 -10.29 0.87 5.97
CA LEU A 360 -11.18 -0.30 5.83
C LEU A 360 -12.29 -0.09 4.80
N ASN A 361 -12.34 1.06 4.13
CA ASN A 361 -13.39 1.43 3.17
C ASN A 361 -14.81 1.36 3.77
N LEU A 362 -14.94 1.78 5.03
CA LEU A 362 -16.21 1.86 5.76
C LEU A 362 -16.70 3.30 5.91
N ASP A 363 -16.03 4.25 5.28
CA ASP A 363 -16.47 5.65 5.26
C ASP A 363 -17.81 5.76 4.50
N PRO A 364 -18.79 6.55 4.97
CA PRO A 364 -20.10 6.69 4.31
C PRO A 364 -20.04 7.18 2.85
N GLY A 365 -18.95 7.79 2.45
CA GLY A 365 -18.67 8.21 1.07
C GLY A 365 -17.83 7.21 0.27
N ALA A 366 -17.52 6.03 0.82
CA ALA A 366 -16.68 5.05 0.15
C ALA A 366 -17.31 4.54 -1.15
N SER A 367 -16.47 4.34 -2.16
CA SER A 367 -16.90 3.80 -3.44
C SER A 367 -17.46 2.38 -3.29
N ASP A 368 -18.37 2.03 -4.19
CA ASP A 368 -18.84 0.65 -4.32
C ASP A 368 -17.67 -0.26 -4.73
N GLN A 369 -17.42 -1.32 -3.96
CA GLN A 369 -16.31 -2.26 -4.18
C GLN A 369 -16.52 -3.22 -5.35
N THR A 370 -17.54 -3.02 -6.16
CA THR A 370 -17.89 -3.88 -7.28
C THR A 370 -16.73 -4.07 -8.26
N GLY A 371 -15.99 -3.00 -8.53
CA GLY A 371 -14.83 -3.04 -9.43
C GLY A 371 -13.71 -3.93 -8.94
N MET A 372 -13.39 -3.89 -7.65
CA MET A 372 -12.34 -4.72 -7.08
C MET A 372 -12.78 -6.19 -6.97
N ILE A 373 -14.01 -6.47 -6.54
CA ILE A 373 -14.56 -7.83 -6.51
C ILE A 373 -14.48 -8.47 -7.90
N GLU A 374 -14.83 -7.71 -8.94
CA GLU A 374 -14.76 -8.18 -10.32
C GLU A 374 -13.31 -8.44 -10.76
N GLU A 375 -12.36 -7.62 -10.35
CA GLU A 375 -10.93 -7.82 -10.63
C GLU A 375 -10.41 -9.14 -10.04
N PHE A 376 -10.75 -9.45 -8.77
CA PHE A 376 -10.42 -10.73 -8.16
C PHE A 376 -11.11 -11.90 -8.88
N ARG A 377 -12.38 -11.75 -9.25
CA ARG A 377 -13.16 -12.78 -9.96
C ARG A 377 -12.55 -13.13 -11.33
N ARG A 378 -12.07 -12.14 -12.10
CA ARG A 378 -11.38 -12.35 -13.38
C ARG A 378 -10.12 -13.21 -13.26
N LEU A 379 -9.55 -13.23 -12.08
CA LEU A 379 -8.36 -14.04 -11.75
C LEU A 379 -8.71 -15.42 -11.23
N GLY A 380 -10.00 -15.74 -11.14
CA GLY A 380 -10.49 -16.94 -10.51
C GLY A 380 -10.32 -16.91 -8.98
N LEU A 381 -10.16 -15.71 -8.39
CA LEU A 381 -10.00 -15.54 -6.95
C LEU A 381 -11.29 -15.01 -6.33
N ARG A 382 -11.60 -15.50 -5.13
CA ARG A 382 -12.72 -15.02 -4.33
C ARG A 382 -12.25 -13.92 -3.39
N ARG A 383 -12.98 -12.80 -3.41
CA ARG A 383 -12.87 -11.76 -2.40
C ARG A 383 -14.24 -11.10 -2.28
N GLU A 384 -14.88 -11.25 -1.15
CA GLU A 384 -16.20 -10.72 -0.85
C GLU A 384 -16.17 -9.95 0.46
N ARG A 385 -17.01 -8.94 0.58
CA ARG A 385 -17.23 -8.20 1.81
C ARG A 385 -18.70 -7.91 1.98
N SER A 386 -19.21 -8.10 3.19
CA SER A 386 -20.54 -7.72 3.60
C SER A 386 -20.48 -6.96 4.90
N VAL A 387 -21.38 -6.01 5.10
CA VAL A 387 -21.47 -5.20 6.33
C VAL A 387 -22.86 -5.31 6.88
N TYR A 388 -22.96 -5.62 8.17
CA TYR A 388 -24.21 -5.81 8.88
C TYR A 388 -24.29 -4.88 10.08
N ALA A 389 -25.50 -4.43 10.40
CA ALA A 389 -25.84 -3.68 11.60
C ALA A 389 -26.56 -4.59 12.59
N LEU A 390 -26.14 -4.55 13.86
CA LEU A 390 -26.80 -5.18 14.97
C LEU A 390 -27.49 -4.09 15.79
N LYS A 391 -28.82 -4.10 15.82
CA LYS A 391 -29.66 -3.07 16.42
C LYS A 391 -30.51 -3.67 17.53
N SER A 392 -30.73 -2.91 18.63
CA SER A 392 -31.69 -3.19 19.68
C SER A 392 -32.61 -1.98 19.79
N ASP A 393 -33.93 -2.16 19.74
CA ASP A 393 -34.92 -1.07 19.76
C ASP A 393 -34.59 0.04 18.71
N GLU A 394 -34.23 -0.36 17.50
CA GLU A 394 -33.80 0.51 16.39
C GLU A 394 -32.52 1.30 16.67
N GLN A 395 -31.87 1.16 17.81
CA GLN A 395 -30.60 1.77 18.14
C GLN A 395 -29.43 0.88 17.67
N LEU A 396 -28.46 1.47 16.99
CA LEU A 396 -27.27 0.76 16.53
C LEU A 396 -26.36 0.40 17.72
N GLN A 397 -26.16 -0.89 17.95
CA GLN A 397 -25.29 -1.41 18.99
C GLN A 397 -23.90 -1.75 18.44
N ALA A 398 -23.87 -2.37 17.26
CA ALA A 398 -22.62 -2.77 16.63
C ALA A 398 -22.73 -2.86 15.12
N ILE A 399 -21.58 -2.76 14.45
CA ILE A 399 -21.40 -3.08 13.03
C ILE A 399 -20.50 -4.31 12.91
N LEU A 400 -20.89 -5.25 12.03
CA LEU A 400 -20.12 -6.43 11.70
C LEU A 400 -19.67 -6.36 10.23
N MET A 401 -18.39 -6.19 10.00
CA MET A 401 -17.80 -6.32 8.66
C MET A 401 -17.28 -7.75 8.47
N VAL A 402 -17.79 -8.43 7.47
CA VAL A 402 -17.41 -9.81 7.12
C VAL A 402 -16.55 -9.78 5.87
N ASN A 403 -15.33 -10.27 5.97
CA ASN A 403 -14.45 -10.49 4.83
C ASN A 403 -14.33 -11.98 4.52
N LEU A 404 -14.45 -12.32 3.25
CA LEU A 404 -14.26 -13.65 2.71
C LEU A 404 -13.30 -13.60 1.53
N ALA A 405 -12.28 -14.42 1.59
CA ALA A 405 -11.27 -14.51 0.54
C ALA A 405 -10.76 -15.94 0.38
N ASP A 406 -10.17 -16.24 -0.77
CA ASP A 406 -9.53 -17.54 -0.99
C ASP A 406 -8.44 -17.83 0.05
N ILE A 407 -8.32 -19.10 0.38
CA ILE A 407 -7.22 -19.63 1.17
C ILE A 407 -5.91 -19.33 0.42
N GLY A 408 -4.98 -18.68 1.08
CA GLY A 408 -3.70 -18.30 0.49
C GLY A 408 -3.58 -16.83 0.09
N LEU A 409 -4.67 -16.05 0.02
CA LEU A 409 -4.52 -14.61 -0.12
C LEU A 409 -3.70 -14.02 1.03
N ASN A 410 -3.93 -14.50 2.23
CA ASN A 410 -3.11 -14.22 3.39
C ASN A 410 -3.05 -15.47 4.28
N LEU A 411 -1.87 -15.87 4.70
CA LEU A 411 -1.69 -17.01 5.63
C LEU A 411 -2.14 -16.68 7.06
N SER A 412 -2.48 -15.44 7.36
CA SER A 412 -3.20 -15.06 8.58
C SER A 412 -4.71 -15.18 8.38
N ASP A 413 -5.45 -15.32 9.49
CA ASP A 413 -6.91 -15.44 9.44
C ASP A 413 -7.62 -14.09 9.19
N LEU A 414 -6.84 -12.99 9.07
CA LEU A 414 -7.38 -11.62 9.06
C LEU A 414 -8.04 -11.20 7.74
N THR A 415 -7.88 -11.98 6.68
CA THR A 415 -8.60 -11.79 5.41
C THR A 415 -9.87 -12.64 5.29
N ASN A 416 -10.09 -13.53 6.27
CA ASN A 416 -11.28 -14.37 6.42
C ASN A 416 -11.80 -14.23 7.85
N CYS A 417 -12.31 -13.06 8.21
CA CYS A 417 -12.71 -12.76 9.57
C CYS A 417 -13.93 -11.86 9.61
N VAL A 418 -14.57 -11.83 10.77
CA VAL A 418 -15.57 -10.82 11.13
C VAL A 418 -14.86 -9.72 11.93
N THR A 419 -15.02 -8.47 11.53
CA THR A 419 -14.60 -7.33 12.35
C THR A 419 -15.83 -6.73 12.99
N LEU A 420 -15.91 -6.76 14.31
CA LEU A 420 -17.00 -6.26 15.13
C LEU A 420 -16.63 -4.89 15.69
N PHE A 421 -17.37 -3.87 15.33
CA PHE A 421 -17.28 -2.51 15.87
C PHE A 421 -18.43 -2.34 16.87
N VAL A 422 -18.13 -2.25 18.14
CA VAL A 422 -19.12 -2.09 19.22
C VAL A 422 -19.26 -0.61 19.53
N LEU A 423 -20.41 -0.04 19.24
CA LEU A 423 -20.71 1.38 19.49
C LEU A 423 -21.29 1.57 20.89
N ASP A 424 -22.23 0.70 21.30
CA ASP A 424 -22.75 0.66 22.67
C ASP A 424 -22.75 -0.77 23.21
N HIS A 425 -21.91 -1.01 24.21
CA HIS A 425 -21.83 -2.31 24.87
C HIS A 425 -22.92 -2.55 25.93
N ARG A 426 -23.69 -1.51 26.33
CA ARG A 426 -24.70 -1.61 27.40
C ARG A 426 -25.95 -2.30 26.90
N GLY A 427 -26.33 -2.06 25.64
CA GLY A 427 -27.44 -2.72 24.96
C GLY A 427 -27.09 -4.06 24.32
N LEU A 428 -25.85 -4.55 24.50
CA LEU A 428 -25.33 -5.73 23.82
C LEU A 428 -24.92 -6.81 24.82
N THR A 429 -25.32 -8.05 24.57
CA THR A 429 -24.91 -9.20 25.40
C THR A 429 -23.87 -10.04 24.63
N ARG A 430 -23.10 -10.84 25.36
CA ARG A 430 -22.17 -11.81 24.76
C ARG A 430 -22.91 -12.80 23.88
N GLU A 431 -24.08 -13.25 24.32
CA GLU A 431 -24.93 -14.22 23.62
C GLU A 431 -25.44 -13.64 22.30
N ALA A 432 -25.86 -12.37 22.27
CA ALA A 432 -26.28 -11.69 21.06
C ALA A 432 -25.11 -11.54 20.03
N VAL A 433 -23.90 -11.21 20.50
CA VAL A 433 -22.70 -11.17 19.63
C VAL A 433 -22.39 -12.55 19.10
N HIS A 434 -22.38 -13.58 19.95
CA HIS A 434 -22.17 -14.96 19.54
C HIS A 434 -23.21 -15.40 18.51
N GLY A 435 -24.49 -15.15 18.79
CA GLY A 435 -25.60 -15.46 17.89
C GLY A 435 -25.48 -14.79 16.53
N ALA A 436 -25.12 -13.50 16.50
CA ALA A 436 -24.90 -12.76 15.26
C ALA A 436 -23.76 -13.38 14.43
N VAL A 437 -22.63 -13.72 15.05
CA VAL A 437 -21.51 -14.36 14.35
C VAL A 437 -21.90 -15.77 13.86
N VAL A 438 -22.62 -16.56 14.66
CA VAL A 438 -23.11 -17.91 14.25
C VAL A 438 -24.04 -17.83 13.05
N LEU A 439 -24.96 -16.86 13.01
CA LEU A 439 -25.81 -16.63 11.83
C LEU A 439 -24.98 -16.34 10.56
N LEU A 440 -23.95 -15.52 10.69
CA LEU A 440 -23.03 -15.22 9.59
C LEU A 440 -22.18 -16.44 9.20
N MET A 441 -21.75 -17.27 10.17
CA MET A 441 -20.98 -18.50 9.91
C MET A 441 -21.75 -19.46 9.01
N LYS A 442 -23.05 -19.60 9.19
CA LYS A 442 -23.91 -20.45 8.33
C LYS A 442 -23.86 -20.03 6.87
N SER A 443 -23.82 -18.73 6.62
CA SER A 443 -23.68 -18.21 5.26
C SER A 443 -22.27 -18.39 4.68
N LEU A 444 -21.26 -18.63 5.53
CA LEU A 444 -19.86 -18.77 5.19
C LEU A 444 -19.40 -20.23 5.06
N ASP A 445 -20.24 -21.20 5.43
CA ASP A 445 -19.93 -22.65 5.50
C ASP A 445 -18.62 -22.93 6.29
N GLN A 446 -18.48 -22.26 7.43
CA GLN A 446 -17.32 -22.39 8.33
C GLN A 446 -17.74 -22.87 9.71
N GLU A 447 -16.98 -23.78 10.30
CA GLU A 447 -17.19 -24.29 11.66
C GLU A 447 -16.61 -23.36 12.74
N GLN A 448 -15.68 -22.51 12.35
CA GLN A 448 -14.99 -21.57 13.23
C GLN A 448 -14.61 -20.31 12.48
N VAL A 449 -14.92 -19.14 13.05
CA VAL A 449 -14.65 -17.82 12.47
C VAL A 449 -13.79 -16.98 13.41
N PRO A 450 -12.69 -16.39 12.92
CA PRO A 450 -11.94 -15.36 13.61
C PRO A 450 -12.76 -14.09 13.74
N VAL A 451 -12.71 -13.45 14.90
CA VAL A 451 -13.40 -12.19 15.16
C VAL A 451 -12.40 -11.17 15.71
N LEU A 452 -12.33 -10.01 15.08
CA LEU A 452 -11.64 -8.82 15.58
C LEU A 452 -12.67 -7.89 16.23
N ILE A 453 -12.44 -7.44 17.46
CA ILE A 453 -13.37 -6.60 18.22
C ILE A 453 -12.73 -5.24 18.47
N TYR A 454 -13.45 -4.18 18.11
CA TYR A 454 -13.10 -2.79 18.38
C TYR A 454 -14.27 -2.02 19.00
N PRO A 455 -13.99 -1.16 19.99
CA PRO A 455 -12.72 -1.00 20.71
C PRO A 455 -12.38 -2.26 21.54
N GLU A 456 -11.08 -2.51 21.82
CA GLU A 456 -10.68 -3.74 22.52
C GLU A 456 -11.33 -3.91 23.89
N VAL A 457 -11.62 -2.79 24.57
CA VAL A 457 -12.29 -2.77 25.89
C VAL A 457 -13.71 -3.36 25.81
N ALA A 458 -14.37 -3.32 24.66
CA ALA A 458 -15.69 -3.90 24.51
C ALA A 458 -15.69 -5.43 24.72
N ALA A 459 -14.60 -6.11 24.37
CA ALA A 459 -14.46 -7.54 24.64
C ALA A 459 -14.48 -7.84 26.16
N GLU A 460 -13.83 -6.99 26.97
CA GLU A 460 -13.82 -7.12 28.44
C GLU A 460 -15.22 -6.81 29.03
N CYS A 461 -15.86 -5.73 28.55
CA CYS A 461 -17.23 -5.37 28.97
C CYS A 461 -18.23 -6.48 28.67
N LEU A 462 -18.13 -7.10 27.51
CA LEU A 462 -18.99 -8.21 27.06
C LEU A 462 -18.54 -9.59 27.60
N LYS A 463 -17.46 -9.64 28.40
CA LYS A 463 -16.89 -10.89 28.95
C LYS A 463 -16.54 -11.91 27.85
N ILE A 464 -16.12 -11.44 26.68
CA ILE A 464 -15.68 -12.29 25.58
C ILE A 464 -14.21 -12.67 25.83
N PRO A 465 -13.85 -13.98 25.85
CA PRO A 465 -12.46 -14.39 26.04
C PRO A 465 -11.57 -13.91 24.92
N VAL A 466 -10.53 -13.15 25.26
CA VAL A 466 -9.56 -12.63 24.28
C VAL A 466 -8.38 -13.59 24.17
N GLU A 467 -8.17 -14.16 22.99
CA GLU A 467 -7.03 -15.05 22.73
C GLU A 467 -5.74 -14.28 22.44
N LYS A 468 -5.86 -13.17 21.69
CA LYS A 468 -4.74 -12.35 21.19
C LYS A 468 -5.20 -10.91 21.02
N ARG A 469 -4.21 -10.02 20.84
CA ARG A 469 -4.45 -8.65 20.37
C ARG A 469 -3.75 -8.45 19.03
N TYR A 470 -4.36 -7.62 18.18
CA TYR A 470 -3.76 -7.15 16.94
C TYR A 470 -3.78 -5.62 16.89
N VAL A 471 -2.70 -5.06 16.43
CA VAL A 471 -2.61 -3.64 16.07
C VAL A 471 -2.78 -3.54 14.56
N MET A 472 -3.77 -2.77 14.12
CA MET A 472 -3.88 -2.30 12.74
C MET A 472 -3.14 -0.97 12.64
N TRP A 473 -2.02 -0.97 11.94
CA TRP A 473 -1.33 0.24 11.56
C TRP A 473 -1.83 0.73 10.21
N SER A 474 -2.06 2.03 10.08
CA SER A 474 -2.54 2.65 8.84
C SER A 474 -1.75 3.92 8.54
N LEU A 475 -1.38 4.09 7.26
CA LEU A 475 -0.64 5.25 6.75
C LEU A 475 -1.30 5.78 5.49
N VAL A 476 -1.35 7.11 5.36
CA VAL A 476 -1.65 7.81 4.10
C VAL A 476 -0.33 7.98 3.33
N PRO A 477 -0.10 7.32 2.19
CA PRO A 477 1.18 7.32 1.46
C PRO A 477 1.67 8.71 1.04
N GLN A 478 0.77 9.65 0.85
CA GLN A 478 1.13 11.04 0.57
C GLN A 478 2.04 11.63 1.65
N PHE A 479 1.91 11.16 2.91
CA PHE A 479 2.69 11.62 4.07
C PHE A 479 3.78 10.64 4.49
N SER A 480 4.22 9.74 3.59
CA SER A 480 5.24 8.73 3.85
C SER A 480 6.62 9.30 4.22
N ASP A 481 6.85 10.60 4.03
CA ASP A 481 8.11 11.27 4.38
C ASP A 481 8.50 11.07 5.86
N GLY A 482 7.51 11.09 6.77
CA GLY A 482 7.73 10.83 8.20
C GLY A 482 8.18 9.39 8.46
N PHE A 483 7.54 8.44 7.81
CA PHE A 483 7.88 7.01 7.89
C PHE A 483 9.32 6.76 7.40
N HIS A 484 9.70 7.33 6.25
CA HIS A 484 11.03 7.15 5.70
C HIS A 484 12.12 7.80 6.56
N ARG A 485 11.90 9.01 7.06
CA ARG A 485 12.85 9.66 7.99
C ARG A 485 13.11 8.80 9.22
N TYR A 486 12.05 8.24 9.78
CA TYR A 486 12.16 7.38 10.95
C TYR A 486 12.91 6.07 10.64
N THR A 487 12.55 5.36 9.56
CA THR A 487 13.20 4.10 9.18
C THR A 487 14.65 4.29 8.78
N ASP A 488 15.01 5.36 8.09
CA ASP A 488 16.40 5.70 7.77
C ASP A 488 17.22 5.98 9.02
N ALA A 489 16.65 6.63 10.03
CA ALA A 489 17.33 6.85 11.31
C ALA A 489 17.63 5.52 12.02
N ILE A 490 16.70 4.56 11.99
CA ILE A 490 16.94 3.22 12.55
C ILE A 490 18.04 2.49 11.79
N LEU A 491 18.02 2.53 10.45
CA LEU A 491 19.03 1.88 9.62
C LEU A 491 20.44 2.42 9.93
N ARG A 492 20.58 3.76 10.03
CA ARG A 492 21.86 4.41 10.38
C ARG A 492 22.33 4.09 11.78
N ALA A 493 21.41 3.99 12.75
CA ALA A 493 21.76 3.61 14.13
C ALA A 493 22.21 2.13 14.18
N GLY A 494 21.57 1.23 13.45
CA GLY A 494 21.92 -0.20 13.39
C GLY A 494 23.30 -0.46 12.76
N THR A 495 23.74 0.37 11.79
CA THR A 495 25.08 0.24 11.21
C THR A 495 26.19 0.63 12.20
N LYS A 496 25.98 1.63 13.06
CA LYS A 496 26.95 2.02 14.10
C LYS A 496 27.14 0.94 15.19
N TYR A 497 26.10 0.18 15.51
CA TYR A 497 26.19 -0.92 16.51
C TYR A 497 26.84 -2.20 15.92
N GLY A 498 26.65 -2.48 14.61
CA GLY A 498 27.26 -3.64 13.95
C GLY A 498 28.80 -3.53 13.86
N ASP A 499 29.33 -2.35 13.58
CA ASP A 499 30.78 -2.11 13.50
C ASP A 499 31.49 -2.12 14.86
N SER A 500 30.80 -1.82 15.96
CA SER A 500 31.37 -1.86 17.30
C SER A 500 31.51 -3.30 17.84
N HIS A 501 30.64 -4.23 17.41
CA HIS A 501 30.75 -5.65 17.81
C HIS A 501 31.71 -6.45 16.93
N ALA A 502 31.93 -6.06 15.67
CA ALA A 502 32.94 -6.69 14.82
C ALA A 502 34.38 -6.42 15.30
N LYS A 503 34.62 -5.32 15.99
CA LYS A 503 35.93 -4.93 16.56
C LYS A 503 36.26 -5.57 17.93
N ARG A 504 35.36 -6.36 18.51
CA ARG A 504 35.56 -7.01 19.83
C ARG A 504 35.65 -8.54 19.76
N ARG A 505 36.15 -9.12 18.67
CA ARG A 505 36.61 -10.54 18.71
C ARG A 505 38.00 -10.57 19.31
N PRO A 506 38.23 -11.27 20.45
CA PRO A 506 39.57 -11.48 20.96
C PRO A 506 40.35 -12.34 19.96
N PRO A 507 41.69 -12.19 19.89
CA PRO A 507 42.50 -13.03 19.04
C PRO A 507 42.38 -14.47 19.51
N SER A 508 42.12 -15.38 18.54
CA SER A 508 42.15 -16.83 18.76
C SER A 508 43.52 -17.25 19.24
N VAL A 509 43.56 -17.88 20.42
CA VAL A 509 44.68 -18.71 20.90
C VAL A 509 44.58 -20.05 20.27
#